data_03c6d15f2a3a45cd9438cde13f9bd48b
#
_entry.id   03c6d15f2a3a45cd9438cde13f9bd48b
#
_cell.length_a   1.000
_cell.length_b   1.000
_cell.length_c   1.000
_cell.angle_alpha   90.00
_cell.angle_beta   90.00
_cell.angle_gamma   90.00
#
_symmetry.space_group_name_H-M   'P 1'
#
loop_
_entity.id
_entity.type
_entity.pdbx_description
1 polymer ?
#
loop_
_entity_poly.entity_id
_entity_poly.type
_entity_poly.pdbx_seq_one_letter_code
_entity_poly.pdbx_strand_id
1 'polypeptide(L)'
;MLVPLHHEDGHVDAAVAFSGVKLAILSRAPRSYSTQRLVAAASERGHEARVLDTLRFAIDLSGDVPDLQYRGRQLDDFDAVLPRIGASITFFGLAVVRQFEQMDVYTPTPSNGIANSRDKLRSIQILSRHDIAIPATTFVRDRADVLPAIDRVGGAPVVIKLLEGTQGIGVILAPDTKIAEAVIETLQSTRQNVLIQRFVAESRGRDVRALVVGDRVVAAMRRQASGDEFRSNVHRGGSVEAIDLDPVYADTAVRAAQIMGLRVAGVDMLEGAEGPVVMEVNSSPGFEGIERATELDIAGAIIDYVAAQVAFPEIDVRQRLSVSAGYGVVELSINEGAALVAAGTTIGELREQDISVLTLNRGTTVIPNPRSDRIIEVDDRLLCFGNLEAMRGLVPERRRSRLRVQPLPDEPLLEDKR
;
A
#
# COMPACT_ATOMS: atom_id res chain seq x y z
N MET A 1 15.22 29.06 57.45
CA MET A 1 15.45 27.64 57.68
C MET A 1 14.61 26.92 56.61
N LEU A 2 15.20 26.71 55.44
CA LEU A 2 14.54 26.11 54.27
C LEU A 2 14.94 24.62 54.22
N VAL A 3 13.94 23.75 54.23
CA VAL A 3 14.14 22.30 54.06
C VAL A 3 14.14 21.99 52.57
N PRO A 4 15.09 21.28 52.01
CA PRO A 4 15.08 20.86 50.60
C PRO A 4 14.21 19.63 50.44
N LEU A 5 13.28 19.69 49.49
CA LEU A 5 12.55 18.55 48.96
C LEU A 5 13.45 17.75 48.03
N HIS A 6 13.75 16.52 48.42
CA HIS A 6 14.37 15.53 47.53
C HIS A 6 13.33 15.09 46.49
N HIS A 7 13.63 15.33 45.24
CA HIS A 7 13.02 14.63 44.11
C HIS A 7 13.73 13.29 43.94
N GLU A 8 13.05 12.21 44.21
CA GLU A 8 13.48 10.89 43.77
C GLU A 8 13.04 10.72 42.29
N ASP A 9 14.04 10.73 41.42
CA ASP A 9 13.86 10.37 40.01
C ASP A 9 13.64 8.85 39.90
N GLY A 10 12.37 8.44 39.90
CA GLY A 10 11.95 7.10 39.54
C GLY A 10 11.86 6.98 38.00
N HIS A 11 12.98 6.71 37.35
CA HIS A 11 12.96 6.18 35.98
C HIS A 11 12.29 4.81 36.01
N VAL A 12 11.03 4.77 35.57
CA VAL A 12 10.38 3.53 35.16
C VAL A 12 10.64 3.36 33.69
N ASP A 13 11.81 2.79 33.35
CA ASP A 13 12.05 2.18 32.06
C ASP A 13 11.21 0.91 31.95
N ALA A 14 9.93 1.05 31.61
CA ALA A 14 9.13 -0.04 31.11
C ALA A 14 9.34 -0.10 29.59
N ALA A 15 10.50 -0.59 29.17
CA ALA A 15 10.67 -1.10 27.81
C ALA A 15 9.75 -2.31 27.67
N VAL A 16 8.53 -2.11 27.18
CA VAL A 16 7.67 -3.19 26.68
C VAL A 16 8.41 -3.80 25.51
N ALA A 17 9.00 -4.97 25.74
CA ALA A 17 9.64 -5.75 24.70
C ALA A 17 8.57 -6.17 23.68
N PHE A 18 8.44 -5.43 22.60
CA PHE A 18 7.64 -5.86 21.44
C PHE A 18 8.23 -7.17 20.93
N SER A 19 7.47 -8.25 20.97
CA SER A 19 7.83 -9.46 20.24
C SER A 19 7.91 -9.08 18.76
N GLY A 20 9.05 -9.34 18.09
CA GLY A 20 9.28 -8.94 16.72
C GLY A 20 8.17 -9.45 15.79
N VAL A 21 7.74 -8.62 14.84
CA VAL A 21 6.73 -8.98 13.82
C VAL A 21 7.34 -9.97 12.83
N LYS A 22 6.58 -11.00 12.45
CA LYS A 22 6.95 -11.97 11.40
C LYS A 22 6.36 -11.55 10.05
N LEU A 23 7.23 -11.24 9.10
CA LEU A 23 6.90 -10.69 7.79
C LEU A 23 7.16 -11.71 6.68
N ALA A 24 6.17 -11.98 5.84
CA ALA A 24 6.36 -12.65 4.56
C ALA A 24 6.55 -11.61 3.45
N ILE A 25 7.68 -11.61 2.75
CA ILE A 25 7.93 -10.77 1.57
C ILE A 25 7.73 -11.64 0.33
N LEU A 26 6.64 -11.42 -0.42
CA LEU A 26 6.36 -12.17 -1.64
C LEU A 26 7.16 -11.60 -2.81
N SER A 27 8.24 -12.27 -3.20
CA SER A 27 9.11 -11.78 -4.27
C SER A 27 9.72 -12.92 -5.08
N ARG A 28 9.70 -12.79 -6.42
CA ARG A 28 10.45 -13.64 -7.34
C ARG A 28 11.88 -13.16 -7.58
N ALA A 29 12.22 -12.00 -7.04
CA ALA A 29 13.54 -11.39 -7.18
C ALA A 29 14.15 -11.15 -5.78
N PRO A 30 14.58 -12.21 -5.07
CA PRO A 30 15.10 -12.08 -3.71
C PRO A 30 16.37 -11.23 -3.64
N ARG A 31 17.13 -11.14 -4.75
CA ARG A 31 18.35 -10.33 -4.85
C ARG A 31 18.10 -8.89 -5.30
N SER A 32 16.88 -8.48 -5.63
CA SER A 32 16.61 -7.09 -5.99
C SER A 32 16.88 -6.17 -4.81
N TYR A 33 17.35 -4.96 -5.12
CA TYR A 33 17.64 -3.94 -4.12
C TYR A 33 16.51 -3.78 -3.11
N SER A 34 15.29 -3.54 -3.60
CA SER A 34 14.12 -3.28 -2.74
C SER A 34 13.79 -4.47 -1.84
N THR A 35 13.93 -5.72 -2.33
CA THR A 35 13.68 -6.91 -1.49
C THR A 35 14.71 -7.03 -0.39
N GLN A 36 15.99 -6.85 -0.71
CA GLN A 36 17.08 -6.93 0.28
C GLN A 36 17.00 -5.81 1.31
N ARG A 37 16.67 -4.58 0.88
CA ARG A 37 16.49 -3.45 1.80
C ARG A 37 15.36 -3.70 2.80
N LEU A 38 14.21 -4.26 2.35
CA LEU A 38 13.10 -4.62 3.25
C LEU A 38 13.52 -5.68 4.28
N VAL A 39 14.28 -6.70 3.86
CA VAL A 39 14.80 -7.71 4.80
C VAL A 39 15.77 -7.10 5.80
N ALA A 40 16.71 -6.28 5.33
CA ALA A 40 17.67 -5.59 6.21
C ALA A 40 16.96 -4.66 7.20
N ALA A 41 16.04 -3.82 6.73
CA ALA A 41 15.28 -2.89 7.56
C ALA A 41 14.41 -3.60 8.62
N ALA A 42 13.84 -4.76 8.29
CA ALA A 42 13.12 -5.58 9.26
C ALA A 42 14.05 -6.12 10.35
N SER A 43 15.20 -6.67 9.96
CA SER A 43 16.20 -7.19 10.90
C SER A 43 16.76 -6.11 11.82
N GLU A 44 17.08 -4.92 11.28
CA GLU A 44 17.57 -3.75 12.02
C GLU A 44 16.57 -3.28 13.11
N ARG A 45 15.27 -3.58 12.91
CA ARG A 45 14.16 -3.24 13.82
C ARG A 45 13.71 -4.39 14.72
N GLY A 46 14.47 -5.48 14.72
CA GLY A 46 14.16 -6.67 15.54
C GLY A 46 12.97 -7.49 15.05
N HIS A 47 12.60 -7.36 13.77
CA HIS A 47 11.55 -8.14 13.12
C HIS A 47 12.13 -9.31 12.32
N GLU A 48 11.35 -10.39 12.17
CA GLU A 48 11.70 -11.52 11.32
C GLU A 48 11.08 -11.33 9.94
N ALA A 49 11.90 -11.32 8.88
CA ALA A 49 11.42 -11.23 7.51
C ALA A 49 11.89 -12.43 6.68
N ARG A 50 10.95 -13.08 5.96
CA ARG A 50 11.24 -14.20 5.06
C ARG A 50 10.79 -13.86 3.64
N VAL A 51 11.69 -14.04 2.68
CA VAL A 51 11.37 -13.88 1.26
C VAL A 51 10.83 -15.20 0.72
N LEU A 52 9.61 -15.16 0.20
CA LEU A 52 8.90 -16.30 -0.33
C LEU A 52 8.62 -16.10 -1.82
N ASP A 53 9.03 -17.08 -2.65
CA ASP A 53 8.70 -17.05 -4.08
C ASP A 53 7.21 -17.26 -4.30
N THR A 54 6.54 -16.25 -4.84
CA THR A 54 5.09 -16.24 -5.04
C THR A 54 4.59 -17.45 -5.84
N LEU A 55 5.38 -18.01 -6.76
CA LEU A 55 4.98 -19.15 -7.57
C LEU A 55 5.16 -20.53 -6.88
N ARG A 56 5.65 -20.56 -5.64
CA ARG A 56 5.86 -21.77 -4.87
C ARG A 56 4.74 -22.06 -3.85
N PHE A 57 3.69 -21.25 -3.87
CA PHE A 57 2.52 -21.47 -3.04
C PHE A 57 1.54 -22.47 -3.68
N ALA A 58 0.83 -23.20 -2.84
CA ALA A 58 -0.41 -23.89 -3.19
C ALA A 58 -1.51 -23.34 -2.26
N ILE A 59 -2.65 -23.01 -2.85
CA ILE A 59 -3.83 -22.54 -2.12
C ILE A 59 -4.67 -23.77 -1.78
N ASP A 60 -4.85 -24.05 -0.50
CA ASP A 60 -5.66 -25.14 -0.03
C ASP A 60 -7.07 -24.67 0.32
N LEU A 61 -8.06 -25.24 -0.35
CA LEU A 61 -9.48 -24.93 -0.19
C LEU A 61 -10.27 -26.19 0.20
N SER A 62 -9.58 -27.24 0.65
CA SER A 62 -10.21 -28.52 0.99
C SER A 62 -10.77 -28.58 2.40
N GLY A 63 -10.37 -27.67 3.29
CA GLY A 63 -10.82 -27.60 4.68
C GLY A 63 -11.79 -26.44 4.94
N ASP A 64 -12.29 -26.38 6.17
CA ASP A 64 -13.19 -25.31 6.64
C ASP A 64 -12.45 -23.99 6.92
N VAL A 65 -11.11 -24.04 7.01
CA VAL A 65 -10.25 -22.89 7.28
C VAL A 65 -9.36 -22.62 6.07
N PRO A 66 -9.29 -21.38 5.58
CA PRO A 66 -8.38 -20.99 4.50
C PRO A 66 -6.92 -21.31 4.88
N ASP A 67 -6.17 -21.96 3.98
CA ASP A 67 -4.78 -22.29 4.23
C ASP A 67 -3.90 -22.10 2.99
N LEU A 68 -2.60 -21.97 3.25
CA LEU A 68 -1.54 -21.86 2.24
C LEU A 68 -0.45 -22.88 2.54
N GLN A 69 -0.05 -23.60 1.49
CA GLN A 69 1.15 -24.44 1.54
C GLN A 69 2.26 -23.74 0.75
N TYR A 70 3.47 -23.81 1.27
CA TYR A 70 4.66 -23.34 0.58
C TYR A 70 5.61 -24.49 0.32
N ARG A 71 5.91 -24.75 -0.97
CA ARG A 71 6.75 -25.90 -1.40
C ARG A 71 6.26 -27.25 -0.84
N GLY A 72 4.95 -27.46 -0.80
CA GLY A 72 4.31 -28.71 -0.34
C GLY A 72 4.30 -28.89 1.19
N ARG A 73 4.58 -27.85 1.96
CA ARG A 73 4.51 -27.86 3.43
C ARG A 73 3.54 -26.79 3.89
N GLN A 74 2.92 -26.99 5.02
CA GLN A 74 2.09 -25.97 5.65
C GLN A 74 2.93 -24.73 5.93
N LEU A 75 2.34 -23.56 5.69
CA LEU A 75 3.01 -22.29 5.90
C LEU A 75 3.07 -21.95 7.39
N ASP A 76 4.19 -21.38 7.83
CA ASP A 76 4.31 -20.80 9.18
C ASP A 76 3.37 -19.61 9.35
N ASP A 77 3.02 -19.30 10.59
CA ASP A 77 2.25 -18.09 10.90
C ASP A 77 3.06 -16.82 10.62
N PHE A 78 2.48 -15.91 9.85
CA PHE A 78 2.98 -14.57 9.61
C PHE A 78 2.00 -13.54 10.17
N ASP A 79 2.53 -12.42 10.66
CA ASP A 79 1.72 -11.28 11.12
C ASP A 79 1.34 -10.38 9.97
N ALA A 80 2.24 -10.25 8.98
CA ALA A 80 2.01 -9.44 7.81
C ALA A 80 2.64 -10.03 6.56
N VAL A 81 2.07 -9.66 5.40
CA VAL A 81 2.60 -9.98 4.09
C VAL A 81 2.87 -8.70 3.29
N LEU A 82 4.07 -8.60 2.72
CA LEU A 82 4.50 -7.52 1.83
C LEU A 82 4.58 -8.03 0.39
N PRO A 83 3.54 -7.79 -0.43
CA PRO A 83 3.53 -8.25 -1.82
C PRO A 83 4.48 -7.42 -2.70
N ARG A 84 5.38 -8.12 -3.41
CA ARG A 84 6.23 -7.57 -4.48
C ARG A 84 5.86 -8.25 -5.80
N ILE A 85 4.59 -8.12 -6.20
CA ILE A 85 4.03 -8.83 -7.34
C ILE A 85 4.40 -8.14 -8.64
N GLY A 86 5.12 -8.85 -9.50
CA GLY A 86 5.45 -8.39 -10.86
C GLY A 86 4.29 -8.57 -11.85
N ALA A 87 4.34 -7.85 -12.98
CA ALA A 87 3.28 -7.88 -13.99
C ALA A 87 3.04 -9.29 -14.57
N SER A 88 4.10 -10.07 -14.77
CA SER A 88 4.02 -11.42 -15.38
C SER A 88 3.31 -12.47 -14.52
N ILE A 89 3.11 -12.20 -13.22
CA ILE A 89 2.48 -13.14 -12.28
C ILE A 89 1.28 -12.54 -11.56
N THR A 90 0.72 -11.45 -12.08
CA THR A 90 -0.36 -10.72 -11.41
C THR A 90 -1.51 -11.62 -11.02
N PHE A 91 -2.02 -12.47 -11.92
CA PHE A 91 -3.16 -13.35 -11.64
C PHE A 91 -2.93 -14.25 -10.43
N PHE A 92 -1.84 -15.02 -10.45
CA PHE A 92 -1.53 -15.95 -9.37
C PHE A 92 -1.10 -15.21 -8.09
N GLY A 93 -0.33 -14.14 -8.24
CA GLY A 93 0.07 -13.28 -7.12
C GLY A 93 -1.12 -12.69 -6.36
N LEU A 94 -2.15 -12.24 -7.08
CA LEU A 94 -3.39 -11.77 -6.47
C LEU A 94 -4.11 -12.88 -5.71
N ALA A 95 -4.14 -14.09 -6.25
CA ALA A 95 -4.77 -15.23 -5.57
C ALA A 95 -4.06 -15.56 -4.25
N VAL A 96 -2.73 -15.56 -4.24
CA VAL A 96 -1.93 -15.78 -3.01
C VAL A 96 -2.16 -14.67 -1.99
N VAL A 97 -2.11 -13.40 -2.42
CA VAL A 97 -2.35 -12.26 -1.49
C VAL A 97 -3.76 -12.34 -0.90
N ARG A 98 -4.77 -12.64 -1.72
CA ARG A 98 -6.15 -12.80 -1.26
C ARG A 98 -6.28 -13.94 -0.25
N GLN A 99 -5.54 -15.02 -0.41
CA GLN A 99 -5.56 -16.10 0.56
C GLN A 99 -4.96 -15.66 1.90
N PHE A 100 -3.86 -14.90 1.92
CA PHE A 100 -3.34 -14.28 3.14
C PHE A 100 -4.39 -13.36 3.80
N GLU A 101 -5.14 -12.58 3.02
CA GLU A 101 -6.24 -11.74 3.52
C GLU A 101 -7.34 -12.59 4.18
N GLN A 102 -7.71 -13.75 3.60
CA GLN A 102 -8.68 -14.67 4.19
C GLN A 102 -8.16 -15.37 5.46
N MET A 103 -6.85 -15.40 5.65
CA MET A 103 -6.18 -15.91 6.85
C MET A 103 -5.94 -14.81 7.90
N ASP A 104 -6.56 -13.63 7.75
CA ASP A 104 -6.40 -12.45 8.61
C ASP A 104 -4.95 -11.97 8.76
N VAL A 105 -4.09 -12.23 7.76
CA VAL A 105 -2.72 -11.72 7.71
C VAL A 105 -2.75 -10.31 7.12
N TYR A 106 -2.22 -9.35 7.88
CA TYR A 106 -2.21 -7.95 7.44
C TYR A 106 -1.39 -7.74 6.16
N THR A 107 -1.87 -6.89 5.25
CA THR A 107 -1.10 -6.41 4.09
C THR A 107 -1.32 -4.93 3.82
N PRO A 108 -0.26 -4.12 3.63
CA PRO A 108 -0.40 -2.71 3.25
C PRO A 108 -0.76 -2.53 1.77
N THR A 109 -0.67 -3.61 0.99
CA THR A 109 -1.00 -3.66 -0.44
C THR A 109 -1.96 -4.82 -0.72
N PRO A 110 -3.25 -4.66 -0.39
CA PRO A 110 -4.25 -5.71 -0.54
C PRO A 110 -4.48 -6.10 -2.01
N SER A 111 -5.00 -7.31 -2.21
CA SER A 111 -5.22 -7.88 -3.55
C SER A 111 -6.05 -6.97 -4.46
N ASN A 112 -7.08 -6.32 -3.92
CA ASN A 112 -7.91 -5.36 -4.65
C ASN A 112 -7.10 -4.11 -5.07
N GLY A 113 -6.26 -3.58 -4.19
CA GLY A 113 -5.38 -2.44 -4.50
C GLY A 113 -4.38 -2.77 -5.59
N ILE A 114 -3.76 -3.96 -5.52
CA ILE A 114 -2.88 -4.45 -6.59
C ILE A 114 -3.65 -4.59 -7.91
N ALA A 115 -4.83 -5.21 -7.90
CA ALA A 115 -5.66 -5.38 -9.10
C ALA A 115 -6.05 -4.04 -9.72
N ASN A 116 -6.50 -3.08 -8.90
CA ASN A 116 -6.87 -1.75 -9.34
C ASN A 116 -5.71 -1.00 -10.02
N SER A 117 -4.50 -1.09 -9.43
CA SER A 117 -3.32 -0.39 -9.94
C SER A 117 -2.69 -1.05 -11.17
N ARG A 118 -2.85 -2.37 -11.33
CA ARG A 118 -2.31 -3.12 -12.47
C ARG A 118 -3.11 -2.95 -13.76
N ASP A 119 -4.40 -2.80 -13.67
CA ASP A 119 -5.26 -2.52 -14.81
C ASP A 119 -5.27 -1.01 -15.09
N LYS A 120 -4.55 -0.59 -16.13
CA LYS A 120 -4.42 0.83 -16.51
C LYS A 120 -5.75 1.53 -16.76
N LEU A 121 -6.69 0.85 -17.41
CA LEU A 121 -8.00 1.44 -17.71
C LEU A 121 -8.80 1.59 -16.42
N ARG A 122 -8.85 0.55 -15.60
CA ARG A 122 -9.54 0.56 -14.32
C ARG A 122 -8.95 1.61 -13.36
N SER A 123 -7.62 1.73 -13.32
CA SER A 123 -6.93 2.76 -12.54
C SER A 123 -7.40 4.16 -12.90
N ILE A 124 -7.42 4.49 -14.19
CA ILE A 124 -7.88 5.78 -14.71
C ILE A 124 -9.36 6.01 -14.39
N GLN A 125 -10.23 5.00 -14.56
CA GLN A 125 -11.66 5.09 -14.23
C GLN A 125 -11.88 5.37 -12.74
N ILE A 126 -11.12 4.72 -11.86
CA ILE A 126 -11.22 4.94 -10.41
C ILE A 126 -10.76 6.36 -10.06
N LEU A 127 -9.58 6.78 -10.53
CA LEU A 127 -9.03 8.11 -10.23
C LEU A 127 -9.95 9.23 -10.73
N SER A 128 -10.45 9.12 -11.98
CA SER A 128 -11.38 10.08 -12.57
C SER A 128 -12.68 10.24 -11.76
N ARG A 129 -13.23 9.15 -11.23
CA ARG A 129 -14.44 9.19 -10.40
C ARG A 129 -14.25 9.96 -9.08
N HIS A 130 -13.03 10.03 -8.58
CA HIS A 130 -12.70 10.60 -7.28
C HIS A 130 -12.02 11.98 -7.38
N ASP A 131 -12.21 12.69 -8.47
CA ASP A 131 -11.69 14.04 -8.71
C ASP A 131 -10.16 14.14 -8.55
N ILE A 132 -9.45 13.07 -8.92
CA ILE A 132 -8.00 13.10 -9.07
C ILE A 132 -7.69 13.51 -10.50
N ALA A 133 -6.96 14.61 -10.65
CA ALA A 133 -6.55 15.07 -11.97
C ALA A 133 -5.68 14.02 -12.67
N ILE A 134 -6.11 13.62 -13.87
CA ILE A 134 -5.43 12.69 -14.78
C ILE A 134 -5.33 13.35 -16.17
N PRO A 135 -4.39 12.95 -17.03
CA PRO A 135 -4.43 13.41 -18.42
C PRO A 135 -5.75 13.04 -19.06
N ALA A 136 -6.39 13.96 -19.80
CA ALA A 136 -7.62 13.63 -20.52
C ALA A 136 -7.40 12.35 -21.32
N THR A 137 -8.27 11.34 -21.11
CA THR A 137 -8.08 9.98 -21.59
C THR A 137 -9.34 9.46 -22.23
N THR A 138 -9.19 8.80 -23.37
CA THR A 138 -10.29 8.09 -24.04
C THR A 138 -9.84 6.67 -24.41
N PHE A 139 -10.73 5.73 -24.29
CA PHE A 139 -10.56 4.34 -24.74
C PHE A 139 -11.59 4.02 -25.80
N VAL A 140 -11.15 3.57 -26.97
CA VAL A 140 -12.01 3.21 -28.10
C VAL A 140 -11.61 1.88 -28.71
N ARG A 141 -12.59 1.15 -29.22
CA ARG A 141 -12.39 -0.10 -29.95
C ARG A 141 -12.83 -0.02 -31.40
N ASP A 142 -13.84 0.80 -31.67
CA ASP A 142 -14.31 1.02 -33.03
C ASP A 142 -13.39 2.01 -33.74
N ARG A 143 -13.03 1.68 -34.99
CA ARG A 143 -12.20 2.52 -35.83
C ARG A 143 -12.88 3.88 -36.11
N ALA A 144 -14.18 3.89 -36.26
CA ALA A 144 -14.96 5.11 -36.53
C ALA A 144 -14.87 6.13 -35.36
N ASP A 145 -14.59 5.64 -34.15
CA ASP A 145 -14.49 6.48 -32.95
C ASP A 145 -13.09 7.04 -32.71
N VAL A 146 -12.07 6.66 -33.51
CA VAL A 146 -10.66 7.07 -33.28
C VAL A 146 -10.47 8.56 -33.41
N LEU A 147 -10.89 9.16 -34.52
CA LEU A 147 -10.77 10.62 -34.75
C LEU A 147 -11.57 11.43 -33.71
N PRO A 148 -12.86 11.10 -33.46
CA PRO A 148 -13.60 11.75 -32.37
C PRO A 148 -12.96 11.60 -30.99
N ALA A 149 -12.25 10.50 -30.72
CA ALA A 149 -11.55 10.30 -29.46
C ALA A 149 -10.31 11.18 -29.33
N ILE A 150 -9.54 11.33 -30.43
CA ILE A 150 -8.38 12.24 -30.47
C ILE A 150 -8.85 13.67 -30.22
N ASP A 151 -9.91 14.12 -30.86
CA ASP A 151 -10.49 15.46 -30.66
C ASP A 151 -10.96 15.67 -29.21
N ARG A 152 -11.60 14.66 -28.62
CA ARG A 152 -12.12 14.72 -27.24
C ARG A 152 -11.04 14.89 -26.20
N VAL A 153 -9.84 14.37 -26.41
CA VAL A 153 -8.70 14.57 -25.50
C VAL A 153 -7.95 15.89 -25.75
N GLY A 154 -8.41 16.70 -26.71
CA GLY A 154 -7.87 18.02 -27.03
C GLY A 154 -7.03 18.07 -28.29
N GLY A 155 -7.09 17.03 -29.16
CA GLY A 155 -6.31 16.94 -30.39
C GLY A 155 -4.87 16.51 -30.18
N ALA A 156 -4.14 16.38 -31.29
CA ALA A 156 -2.70 16.06 -31.23
C ALA A 156 -1.85 17.27 -30.77
N PRO A 157 -0.69 17.03 -30.14
CA PRO A 157 -0.06 15.73 -29.91
C PRO A 157 -0.76 14.88 -28.84
N VAL A 158 -0.82 13.56 -29.07
CA VAL A 158 -1.42 12.61 -28.12
C VAL A 158 -0.44 11.49 -27.76
N VAL A 159 -0.62 10.92 -26.56
CA VAL A 159 0.10 9.74 -26.11
C VAL A 159 -0.80 8.52 -26.27
N ILE A 160 -0.34 7.54 -27.03
CA ILE A 160 -1.01 6.27 -27.24
C ILE A 160 -0.35 5.26 -26.31
N LYS A 161 -1.13 4.61 -25.45
CA LYS A 161 -0.63 3.62 -24.48
C LYS A 161 -1.30 2.27 -24.70
N LEU A 162 -0.50 1.21 -24.84
CA LEU A 162 -1.02 -0.16 -24.78
C LEU A 162 -1.50 -0.46 -23.36
N LEU A 163 -2.65 -1.14 -23.22
CA LEU A 163 -3.12 -1.62 -21.92
C LEU A 163 -2.16 -2.66 -21.34
N GLU A 164 -1.64 -3.54 -22.19
CA GLU A 164 -0.63 -4.52 -21.83
C GLU A 164 0.76 -3.96 -22.11
N GLY A 165 1.59 -3.85 -21.10
CA GLY A 165 2.95 -3.33 -21.21
C GLY A 165 3.44 -2.69 -19.91
N THR A 166 4.75 -2.78 -19.67
CA THR A 166 5.41 -2.24 -18.48
C THR A 166 6.64 -1.42 -18.86
N GLN A 167 7.14 -0.58 -17.96
CA GLN A 167 8.38 0.18 -18.10
C GLN A 167 8.44 1.10 -19.35
N GLY A 168 7.29 1.66 -19.75
CA GLY A 168 7.22 2.54 -20.93
C GLY A 168 7.27 1.80 -22.30
N ILE A 169 7.21 0.47 -22.30
CA ILE A 169 6.99 -0.30 -23.53
C ILE A 169 5.54 -0.13 -23.94
N GLY A 170 5.30 0.20 -25.22
CA GLY A 170 3.95 0.47 -25.74
C GLY A 170 3.39 1.86 -25.36
N VAL A 171 4.26 2.84 -25.10
CA VAL A 171 3.90 4.27 -24.96
C VAL A 171 4.47 5.02 -26.15
N ILE A 172 3.61 5.58 -26.99
CA ILE A 172 3.95 6.23 -28.26
C ILE A 172 3.43 7.66 -28.24
N LEU A 173 4.27 8.63 -28.50
CA LEU A 173 3.88 10.03 -28.77
C LEU A 173 3.57 10.18 -30.25
N ALA A 174 2.35 10.55 -30.57
CA ALA A 174 1.94 10.90 -31.92
C ALA A 174 1.83 12.43 -32.04
N PRO A 175 2.70 13.06 -32.86
CA PRO A 175 2.80 14.52 -32.93
C PRO A 175 1.63 15.16 -33.68
N ASP A 176 0.98 14.44 -34.55
CA ASP A 176 -0.17 14.90 -35.32
C ASP A 176 -1.27 13.83 -35.43
N THR A 177 -2.46 14.26 -35.82
CA THR A 177 -3.67 13.42 -35.87
C THR A 177 -3.53 12.26 -36.88
N LYS A 178 -2.86 12.46 -38.03
CA LYS A 178 -2.71 11.43 -39.07
C LYS A 178 -1.82 10.28 -38.58
N ILE A 179 -0.71 10.64 -37.91
CA ILE A 179 0.18 9.65 -37.32
C ILE A 179 -0.55 8.92 -36.17
N ALA A 180 -1.31 9.64 -35.34
CA ALA A 180 -2.10 9.03 -34.26
C ALA A 180 -3.10 8.00 -34.80
N GLU A 181 -3.89 8.38 -35.82
CA GLU A 181 -4.85 7.50 -36.48
C GLU A 181 -4.18 6.25 -37.05
N ALA A 182 -3.10 6.40 -37.84
CA ALA A 182 -2.39 5.29 -38.46
C ALA A 182 -1.82 4.32 -37.43
N VAL A 183 -1.24 4.83 -36.32
CA VAL A 183 -0.71 4.01 -35.22
C VAL A 183 -1.84 3.25 -34.53
N ILE A 184 -2.94 3.91 -34.19
CA ILE A 184 -4.05 3.28 -33.48
C ILE A 184 -4.68 2.20 -34.35
N GLU A 185 -4.96 2.48 -35.62
CA GLU A 185 -5.49 1.51 -36.57
C GLU A 185 -4.59 0.27 -36.71
N THR A 186 -3.29 0.48 -36.80
CA THR A 186 -2.30 -0.60 -36.86
C THR A 186 -2.39 -1.47 -35.61
N LEU A 187 -2.43 -0.87 -34.43
CA LEU A 187 -2.53 -1.59 -33.15
C LEU A 187 -3.87 -2.33 -33.02
N GLN A 188 -4.96 -1.70 -33.42
CA GLN A 188 -6.29 -2.32 -33.40
C GLN A 188 -6.39 -3.51 -34.39
N SER A 189 -5.75 -3.43 -35.57
CA SER A 189 -5.71 -4.53 -36.54
C SER A 189 -5.06 -5.80 -35.95
N THR A 190 -4.12 -5.63 -35.02
CA THR A 190 -3.47 -6.70 -34.24
C THR A 190 -4.20 -7.01 -32.93
N ARG A 191 -5.44 -6.54 -32.74
CA ARG A 191 -6.29 -6.73 -31.55
C ARG A 191 -5.72 -6.14 -30.25
N GLN A 192 -4.82 -5.19 -30.36
CA GLN A 192 -4.30 -4.48 -29.20
C GLN A 192 -5.33 -3.45 -28.69
N ASN A 193 -5.49 -3.41 -27.38
CA ASN A 193 -6.30 -2.39 -26.71
C ASN A 193 -5.42 -1.17 -26.39
N VAL A 194 -5.88 0.02 -26.77
CA VAL A 194 -5.11 1.25 -26.61
C VAL A 194 -5.90 2.32 -25.87
N LEU A 195 -5.18 3.09 -25.05
CA LEU A 195 -5.65 4.35 -24.48
C LEU A 195 -5.09 5.50 -25.30
N ILE A 196 -5.90 6.50 -25.56
CA ILE A 196 -5.52 7.78 -26.16
C ILE A 196 -5.54 8.82 -25.04
N GLN A 197 -4.41 9.45 -24.79
CA GLN A 197 -4.27 10.45 -23.73
C GLN A 197 -3.73 11.77 -24.29
N ARG A 198 -4.21 12.87 -23.72
CA ARG A 198 -3.62 14.21 -23.95
C ARG A 198 -2.14 14.19 -23.58
N PHE A 199 -1.30 14.73 -24.43
CA PHE A 199 0.08 15.01 -24.08
C PHE A 199 0.15 16.26 -23.20
N VAL A 200 0.72 16.13 -21.99
CA VAL A 200 0.94 17.24 -21.06
C VAL A 200 2.27 17.89 -21.41
N ALA A 201 2.20 18.93 -22.22
CA ALA A 201 3.40 19.57 -22.80
C ALA A 201 4.28 20.25 -21.73
N GLU A 202 3.65 20.75 -20.67
CA GLU A 202 4.29 21.43 -19.54
C GLU A 202 5.30 20.54 -18.82
N SER A 203 5.01 19.24 -18.81
CA SER A 203 5.82 18.21 -18.14
C SER A 203 6.70 17.38 -19.10
N ARG A 204 6.93 17.88 -20.31
CA ARG A 204 7.68 17.12 -21.32
C ARG A 204 9.01 16.60 -20.81
N GLY A 205 9.17 15.27 -20.82
CA GLY A 205 10.38 14.59 -20.34
C GLY A 205 10.61 14.65 -18.82
N ARG A 206 9.66 15.17 -18.06
CA ARG A 206 9.75 15.25 -16.60
C ARG A 206 8.56 14.59 -15.95
N ASP A 207 8.77 14.00 -14.79
CA ASP A 207 7.72 13.60 -13.89
C ASP A 207 8.20 13.62 -12.44
N VAL A 208 7.25 13.60 -11.54
CA VAL A 208 7.46 13.50 -10.10
C VAL A 208 7.01 12.13 -9.64
N ARG A 209 7.89 11.41 -8.95
CA ARG A 209 7.54 10.18 -8.22
C ARG A 209 7.47 10.47 -6.74
N ALA A 210 6.30 10.33 -6.16
CA ALA A 210 6.07 10.34 -4.71
C ALA A 210 5.95 8.90 -4.19
N LEU A 211 6.63 8.60 -3.09
CA LEU A 211 6.48 7.33 -2.39
C LEU A 211 5.60 7.52 -1.17
N VAL A 212 4.43 6.89 -1.20
CA VAL A 212 3.41 6.93 -0.14
C VAL A 212 3.57 5.74 0.78
N VAL A 213 3.56 5.98 2.08
CA VAL A 213 3.49 4.96 3.14
C VAL A 213 2.45 5.42 4.16
N GLY A 214 1.36 4.64 4.29
CA GLY A 214 0.22 4.99 5.13
C GLY A 214 -0.54 6.20 4.59
N ASP A 215 -0.47 7.28 5.33
CA ASP A 215 -1.16 8.55 5.09
C ASP A 215 -0.24 9.72 4.69
N ARG A 216 1.03 9.42 4.38
CA ARG A 216 2.02 10.44 4.05
C ARG A 216 2.94 10.04 2.91
N VAL A 217 3.49 11.04 2.24
CA VAL A 217 4.63 10.87 1.34
C VAL A 217 5.91 10.81 2.19
N VAL A 218 6.68 9.72 2.08
CA VAL A 218 7.93 9.53 2.84
C VAL A 218 9.14 10.00 2.05
N ALA A 219 9.06 10.06 0.72
CA ALA A 219 10.10 10.59 -0.14
C ALA A 219 9.53 10.99 -1.50
N ALA A 220 10.15 11.95 -2.15
CA ALA A 220 9.82 12.34 -3.51
C ALA A 220 11.07 12.62 -4.35
N MET A 221 10.97 12.33 -5.64
CA MET A 221 12.00 12.62 -6.61
C MET A 221 11.41 13.15 -7.92
N ARG A 222 12.11 14.04 -8.57
CA ARG A 222 11.86 14.42 -9.96
C ARG A 222 12.73 13.56 -10.87
N ARG A 223 12.13 13.01 -11.93
CA ARG A 223 12.85 12.32 -12.99
C ARG A 223 12.86 13.19 -14.24
N GLN A 224 14.01 13.27 -14.90
CA GLN A 224 14.19 14.04 -16.14
C GLN A 224 14.77 13.11 -17.20
N ALA A 225 14.09 13.02 -18.33
CA ALA A 225 14.58 12.30 -19.51
C ALA A 225 15.83 12.96 -20.11
N SER A 226 16.66 12.19 -20.79
CA SER A 226 17.82 12.69 -21.54
C SER A 226 17.42 13.05 -22.96
N GLY A 227 17.90 14.19 -23.45
CA GLY A 227 17.71 14.64 -24.84
C GLY A 227 16.22 14.89 -25.16
N ASP A 228 15.81 14.45 -26.36
CA ASP A 228 14.44 14.61 -26.87
C ASP A 228 13.45 13.52 -26.42
N GLU A 229 13.87 12.61 -25.55
CA GLU A 229 12.99 11.56 -25.02
C GLU A 229 11.91 12.22 -24.13
N PHE A 230 10.64 11.87 -24.38
CA PHE A 230 9.51 12.40 -23.62
C PHE A 230 9.16 11.56 -22.39
N ARG A 231 9.69 10.34 -22.30
CA ARG A 231 9.50 9.42 -21.18
C ARG A 231 10.63 9.56 -20.18
N SER A 232 10.33 9.95 -18.96
CA SER A 232 11.27 10.25 -17.87
C SER A 232 11.87 9.01 -17.16
N ASN A 233 11.75 7.81 -17.75
CA ASN A 233 12.22 6.56 -17.14
C ASN A 233 13.75 6.54 -16.93
N VAL A 234 14.19 6.37 -15.67
CA VAL A 234 15.61 6.29 -15.27
C VAL A 234 16.39 5.19 -16.02
N HIS A 235 15.74 4.06 -16.31
CA HIS A 235 16.36 2.96 -17.09
C HIS A 235 16.72 3.35 -18.53
N ARG A 236 16.31 4.52 -19.00
CA ARG A 236 16.64 5.06 -20.33
C ARG A 236 17.68 6.19 -20.27
N GLY A 237 18.42 6.31 -19.17
CA GLY A 237 19.47 7.31 -19.00
C GLY A 237 18.98 8.66 -18.47
N GLY A 238 17.75 8.72 -17.93
CA GLY A 238 17.25 9.91 -17.26
C GLY A 238 17.97 10.19 -15.93
N SER A 239 18.00 11.46 -15.55
CA SER A 239 18.50 11.90 -14.23
C SER A 239 17.40 11.86 -13.18
N VAL A 240 17.83 11.81 -11.92
CA VAL A 240 16.97 11.81 -10.73
C VAL A 240 17.45 12.88 -9.79
N GLU A 241 16.52 13.67 -9.25
CA GLU A 241 16.77 14.70 -8.26
C GLU A 241 15.80 14.53 -7.09
N ALA A 242 16.32 14.57 -5.84
CA ALA A 242 15.47 14.65 -4.66
C ALA A 242 14.76 16.01 -4.61
N ILE A 243 13.48 16.01 -4.28
CA ILE A 243 12.69 17.25 -4.19
C ILE A 243 11.89 17.30 -2.90
N ASP A 244 11.76 18.52 -2.36
CA ASP A 244 10.73 18.83 -1.38
C ASP A 244 9.39 18.97 -2.12
N LEU A 245 8.46 18.10 -1.80
CA LEU A 245 7.21 18.02 -2.54
C LEU A 245 6.22 19.08 -2.04
N ASP A 246 5.68 19.83 -2.98
CA ASP A 246 4.58 20.76 -2.67
C ASP A 246 3.41 20.04 -1.99
N PRO A 247 2.78 20.63 -0.96
CA PRO A 247 1.68 20.02 -0.23
C PRO A 247 0.51 19.54 -1.11
N VAL A 248 0.21 20.24 -2.20
CA VAL A 248 -0.84 19.84 -3.15
C VAL A 248 -0.49 18.53 -3.86
N TYR A 249 0.80 18.38 -4.24
CA TYR A 249 1.29 17.12 -4.82
C TYR A 249 1.31 16.00 -3.81
N ALA A 250 1.70 16.28 -2.56
CA ALA A 250 1.72 15.29 -1.49
C ALA A 250 0.30 14.79 -1.16
N ASP A 251 -0.68 15.69 -1.00
CA ASP A 251 -2.10 15.33 -0.78
C ASP A 251 -2.66 14.52 -1.95
N THR A 252 -2.39 14.94 -3.18
CA THR A 252 -2.83 14.22 -4.38
C THR A 252 -2.25 12.81 -4.43
N ALA A 253 -0.97 12.63 -4.13
CA ALA A 253 -0.32 11.32 -4.12
C ALA A 253 -0.93 10.39 -3.05
N VAL A 254 -1.12 10.90 -1.84
CA VAL A 254 -1.73 10.13 -0.73
C VAL A 254 -3.17 9.74 -1.08
N ARG A 255 -3.98 10.68 -1.55
CA ARG A 255 -5.36 10.42 -1.96
C ARG A 255 -5.43 9.40 -3.10
N ALA A 256 -4.57 9.53 -4.12
CA ALA A 256 -4.52 8.58 -5.22
C ALA A 256 -4.18 7.17 -4.75
N ALA A 257 -3.19 7.00 -3.87
CA ALA A 257 -2.83 5.70 -3.29
C ALA A 257 -3.99 5.10 -2.48
N GLN A 258 -4.62 5.89 -1.61
CA GLN A 258 -5.72 5.46 -0.75
C GLN A 258 -6.97 5.07 -1.54
N ILE A 259 -7.34 5.86 -2.56
CA ILE A 259 -8.48 5.58 -3.45
C ILE A 259 -8.27 4.26 -4.21
N MET A 260 -7.03 3.95 -4.58
CA MET A 260 -6.67 2.66 -5.18
C MET A 260 -6.71 1.50 -4.17
N GLY A 261 -6.80 1.78 -2.87
CA GLY A 261 -6.76 0.79 -1.78
C GLY A 261 -5.34 0.38 -1.39
N LEU A 262 -4.35 1.26 -1.58
CA LEU A 262 -2.94 0.99 -1.30
C LEU A 262 -2.44 1.86 -0.13
N ARG A 263 -1.70 1.25 0.79
CA ARG A 263 -0.99 1.95 1.87
C ARG A 263 0.51 2.09 1.62
N VAL A 264 1.05 1.29 0.69
CA VAL A 264 2.41 1.46 0.17
C VAL A 264 2.30 1.55 -1.34
N ALA A 265 2.65 2.70 -1.91
CA ALA A 265 2.51 2.96 -3.34
C ALA A 265 3.57 3.95 -3.85
N GLY A 266 3.95 3.79 -5.11
CA GLY A 266 4.65 4.83 -5.87
C GLY A 266 3.66 5.54 -6.77
N VAL A 267 3.51 6.85 -6.62
CA VAL A 267 2.60 7.66 -7.43
C VAL A 267 3.42 8.52 -8.38
N ASP A 268 3.20 8.32 -9.68
CA ASP A 268 3.86 9.07 -10.73
C ASP A 268 2.93 10.18 -11.22
N MET A 269 3.40 11.43 -11.16
CA MET A 269 2.63 12.62 -11.48
C MET A 269 3.36 13.49 -12.51
N LEU A 270 2.62 14.06 -13.43
CA LEU A 270 3.09 15.12 -14.33
C LEU A 270 2.88 16.49 -13.67
N GLU A 271 3.78 17.42 -13.98
CA GLU A 271 3.67 18.82 -13.58
C GLU A 271 2.78 19.55 -14.62
N GLY A 272 1.46 19.56 -14.38
CA GLY A 272 0.50 20.26 -15.25
C GLY A 272 0.37 21.74 -14.94
N ALA A 273 -0.26 22.50 -15.85
CA ALA A 273 -0.46 23.96 -15.69
C ALA A 273 -1.29 24.33 -14.45
N GLU A 274 -2.21 23.47 -14.04
CA GLU A 274 -3.12 23.69 -12.90
C GLU A 274 -2.72 22.89 -11.65
N GLY A 275 -1.57 22.20 -11.67
CA GLY A 275 -1.08 21.38 -10.56
C GLY A 275 -0.78 19.92 -10.95
N PRO A 276 -0.73 19.01 -9.97
CA PRO A 276 -0.35 17.62 -10.20
C PRO A 276 -1.38 16.87 -11.06
N VAL A 277 -0.89 16.10 -12.02
CA VAL A 277 -1.70 15.25 -12.90
C VAL A 277 -1.23 13.83 -12.75
N VAL A 278 -2.00 12.96 -12.09
CA VAL A 278 -1.61 11.57 -11.80
C VAL A 278 -1.56 10.75 -13.07
N MET A 279 -0.43 10.13 -13.31
CA MET A 279 -0.15 9.31 -14.47
C MET A 279 -0.31 7.82 -14.18
N GLU A 280 0.15 7.39 -13.02
CA GLU A 280 0.18 5.98 -12.61
C GLU A 280 0.31 5.85 -11.09
N VAL A 281 -0.33 4.81 -10.52
CA VAL A 281 -0.15 4.40 -9.12
C VAL A 281 0.38 2.98 -9.10
N ASN A 282 1.58 2.80 -8.54
CA ASN A 282 2.31 1.53 -8.55
C ASN A 282 2.20 0.82 -7.18
N SER A 283 1.62 -0.37 -7.13
CA SER A 283 1.46 -1.19 -5.91
C SER A 283 2.73 -1.90 -5.45
N SER A 284 3.77 -1.97 -6.26
CA SER A 284 5.06 -2.59 -5.92
C SER A 284 6.20 -1.70 -6.40
N PRO A 285 6.31 -0.47 -5.88
CA PRO A 285 7.32 0.47 -6.35
C PRO A 285 8.74 -0.03 -6.06
N GLY A 286 9.64 0.09 -7.04
CA GLY A 286 11.06 0.06 -6.78
C GLY A 286 11.47 1.38 -6.14
N PHE A 287 12.31 1.32 -5.11
CA PHE A 287 12.74 2.53 -4.40
C PHE A 287 14.26 2.74 -4.36
N GLU A 288 15.04 1.96 -5.14
CA GLU A 288 16.48 2.14 -5.24
C GLU A 288 16.87 3.56 -5.69
N GLY A 289 16.25 4.06 -6.75
CA GLY A 289 16.57 5.39 -7.28
C GLY A 289 16.22 6.52 -6.32
N ILE A 290 15.08 6.41 -5.62
CA ILE A 290 14.64 7.43 -4.69
C ILE A 290 15.41 7.36 -3.35
N GLU A 291 15.75 6.18 -2.81
CA GLU A 291 16.64 6.07 -1.65
C GLU A 291 18.02 6.66 -1.93
N ARG A 292 18.59 6.39 -3.12
CA ARG A 292 19.89 6.96 -3.52
C ARG A 292 19.86 8.48 -3.69
N ALA A 293 18.74 9.03 -4.19
CA ALA A 293 18.62 10.46 -4.43
C ALA A 293 18.33 11.25 -3.14
N THR A 294 17.55 10.67 -2.22
CA THR A 294 17.09 11.34 -1.00
C THR A 294 17.90 10.98 0.24
N GLU A 295 18.67 9.89 0.19
CA GLU A 295 19.38 9.30 1.35
C GLU A 295 18.45 8.93 2.52
N LEU A 296 17.13 8.76 2.26
CA LEU A 296 16.12 8.41 3.25
C LEU A 296 15.93 6.89 3.34
N ASP A 297 15.73 6.36 4.55
CA ASP A 297 15.43 4.93 4.80
C ASP A 297 13.96 4.61 4.50
N ILE A 298 13.65 4.43 3.22
CA ILE A 298 12.30 4.13 2.76
C ILE A 298 11.87 2.72 3.18
N ALA A 299 12.79 1.77 3.08
CA ALA A 299 12.51 0.41 3.53
C ALA A 299 12.13 0.39 5.02
N GLY A 300 12.86 1.15 5.84
CA GLY A 300 12.54 1.33 7.25
C GLY A 300 11.17 1.93 7.48
N ALA A 301 10.83 2.99 6.78
CA ALA A 301 9.50 3.62 6.90
C ALA A 301 8.36 2.64 6.56
N ILE A 302 8.55 1.76 5.56
CA ILE A 302 7.57 0.71 5.22
C ILE A 302 7.45 -0.31 6.35
N ILE A 303 8.57 -0.79 6.91
CA ILE A 303 8.58 -1.78 7.99
C ILE A 303 7.95 -1.20 9.26
N ASP A 304 8.31 0.04 9.63
CA ASP A 304 7.74 0.73 10.80
C ASP A 304 6.22 0.87 10.68
N TYR A 305 5.73 1.25 9.49
CA TYR A 305 4.31 1.33 9.23
C TYR A 305 3.62 -0.04 9.37
N VAL A 306 4.18 -1.09 8.75
CA VAL A 306 3.60 -2.44 8.83
C VAL A 306 3.59 -2.96 10.27
N ALA A 307 4.68 -2.78 11.01
CA ALA A 307 4.76 -3.18 12.41
C ALA A 307 3.73 -2.45 13.28
N ALA A 308 3.54 -1.15 13.06
CA ALA A 308 2.51 -0.37 13.74
C ALA A 308 1.10 -0.89 13.43
N GLN A 309 0.82 -1.22 12.16
CA GLN A 309 -0.50 -1.75 11.75
C GLN A 309 -0.77 -3.15 12.29
N VAL A 310 0.24 -4.01 12.41
CA VAL A 310 0.10 -5.33 13.03
C VAL A 310 -0.20 -5.20 14.53
N ALA A 311 0.52 -4.29 15.20
CA ALA A 311 0.30 -4.03 16.63
C ALA A 311 -1.05 -3.34 16.89
N PHE A 312 -1.50 -2.52 15.94
CA PHE A 312 -2.65 -1.66 16.09
C PHE A 312 -3.32 -1.39 14.74
N PRO A 313 -4.27 -2.25 14.31
CA PRO A 313 -4.91 -2.11 13.00
C PRO A 313 -5.77 -0.84 12.94
N GLU A 314 -5.43 0.08 12.05
CA GLU A 314 -6.29 1.20 11.69
C GLU A 314 -7.45 0.69 10.83
N ILE A 315 -8.67 1.14 11.12
CA ILE A 315 -9.79 0.94 10.21
C ILE A 315 -9.69 1.96 9.08
N ASP A 316 -9.82 1.46 7.86
CA ASP A 316 -10.04 2.31 6.68
C ASP A 316 -11.45 2.90 6.71
N VAL A 317 -11.63 3.95 7.48
CA VAL A 317 -12.85 4.76 7.42
C VAL A 317 -12.76 5.58 6.14
N ARG A 318 -13.43 5.14 5.09
CA ARG A 318 -13.44 5.76 3.75
C ARG A 318 -13.97 7.20 3.70
N GLN A 319 -13.98 7.92 4.80
CA GLN A 319 -14.35 9.33 4.84
C GLN A 319 -13.50 10.09 5.86
N ARG A 320 -12.69 10.99 5.35
CA ARG A 320 -12.20 12.25 5.92
C ARG A 320 -12.49 12.48 7.42
N LEU A 321 -11.86 11.73 8.29
CA LEU A 321 -11.57 12.24 9.60
C LEU A 321 -10.12 12.72 9.57
N SER A 322 -9.95 14.02 9.41
CA SER A 322 -8.71 14.71 9.71
C SER A 322 -8.47 14.50 11.19
N VAL A 323 -7.70 13.47 11.53
CA VAL A 323 -7.41 13.16 12.91
C VAL A 323 -6.31 14.11 13.36
N SER A 324 -6.52 14.85 14.42
CA SER A 324 -5.47 15.63 15.08
C SER A 324 -4.37 14.70 15.59
N ALA A 325 -3.14 15.18 15.70
CA ALA A 325 -1.98 14.39 16.11
C ALA A 325 -2.28 13.57 17.39
N GLY A 326 -2.14 12.24 17.32
CA GLY A 326 -2.35 11.32 18.42
C GLY A 326 -3.78 10.77 18.60
N TYR A 327 -4.75 11.16 17.77
CA TYR A 327 -6.14 10.66 17.84
C TYR A 327 -6.51 9.89 16.55
N GLY A 328 -7.28 8.82 16.68
CA GLY A 328 -7.70 7.99 15.56
C GLY A 328 -8.96 7.17 15.82
N VAL A 329 -9.44 6.55 14.73
CA VAL A 329 -10.52 5.55 14.78
C VAL A 329 -9.91 4.18 14.62
N VAL A 330 -10.24 3.25 15.51
CA VAL A 330 -9.68 1.92 15.62
C VAL A 330 -10.74 0.88 15.90
N GLU A 331 -10.64 -0.31 15.34
CA GLU A 331 -11.40 -1.48 15.75
C GLU A 331 -10.59 -2.33 16.73
N LEU A 332 -11.08 -2.48 17.95
CA LEU A 332 -10.51 -3.35 18.96
C LEU A 332 -11.29 -4.67 18.98
N SER A 333 -10.60 -5.79 18.76
CA SER A 333 -11.16 -7.13 18.93
C SER A 333 -10.82 -7.65 20.34
N ILE A 334 -11.82 -8.03 21.09
CA ILE A 334 -11.68 -8.46 22.48
C ILE A 334 -11.57 -9.99 22.52
N ASN A 335 -10.34 -10.48 22.71
CA ASN A 335 -10.05 -11.91 22.73
C ASN A 335 -10.08 -12.50 24.16
N GLU A 336 -10.14 -13.82 24.28
CA GLU A 336 -9.95 -14.51 25.56
C GLU A 336 -8.63 -14.08 26.23
N GLY A 337 -8.74 -13.68 27.50
CA GLY A 337 -7.59 -13.18 28.28
C GLY A 337 -7.27 -11.70 28.11
N ALA A 338 -8.12 -10.93 27.39
CA ALA A 338 -7.99 -9.49 27.37
C ALA A 338 -8.17 -8.91 28.79
N ALA A 339 -7.27 -7.99 29.19
CA ALA A 339 -7.32 -7.35 30.50
C ALA A 339 -8.67 -6.64 30.76
N LEU A 340 -9.28 -6.09 29.72
CA LEU A 340 -10.60 -5.44 29.76
C LEU A 340 -11.71 -6.38 30.22
N VAL A 341 -11.70 -7.66 29.81
CA VAL A 341 -12.70 -8.66 30.22
C VAL A 341 -12.43 -9.11 31.64
N ALA A 342 -11.17 -9.39 31.99
CA ALA A 342 -10.79 -9.83 33.33
C ALA A 342 -11.10 -8.79 34.40
N ALA A 343 -11.03 -7.50 34.07
CA ALA A 343 -11.41 -6.39 34.96
C ALA A 343 -12.91 -6.09 34.99
N GLY A 344 -13.71 -6.72 34.11
CA GLY A 344 -15.15 -6.37 33.96
C GLY A 344 -15.36 -4.95 33.46
N THR A 345 -14.46 -4.45 32.63
CA THR A 345 -14.44 -3.06 32.16
C THR A 345 -15.72 -2.70 31.41
N THR A 346 -16.25 -1.53 31.70
CA THR A 346 -17.43 -0.96 31.06
C THR A 346 -17.05 0.00 29.93
N ILE A 347 -18.00 0.27 29.04
CA ILE A 347 -17.83 1.28 27.97
C ILE A 347 -17.55 2.68 28.56
N GLY A 348 -18.09 2.98 29.73
CA GLY A 348 -17.88 4.25 30.44
C GLY A 348 -16.45 4.44 30.90
N GLU A 349 -15.81 3.38 31.41
CA GLU A 349 -14.41 3.42 31.85
C GLU A 349 -13.42 3.63 30.68
N LEU A 350 -13.73 3.15 29.47
CA LEU A 350 -12.96 3.50 28.29
C LEU A 350 -13.04 5.00 27.95
N ARG A 351 -14.21 5.59 28.14
CA ARG A 351 -14.40 7.03 27.91
C ARG A 351 -13.58 7.89 28.87
N GLU A 352 -13.38 7.45 30.11
CA GLU A 352 -12.52 8.12 31.09
C GLU A 352 -11.03 8.07 30.67
N GLN A 353 -10.66 7.10 29.83
CA GLN A 353 -9.34 6.97 29.23
C GLN A 353 -9.22 7.67 27.85
N ASP A 354 -10.14 8.60 27.54
CA ASP A 354 -10.18 9.32 26.27
C ASP A 354 -10.45 8.42 25.05
N ILE A 355 -11.23 7.34 25.25
CA ILE A 355 -11.61 6.38 24.21
C ILE A 355 -13.15 6.32 24.13
N SER A 356 -13.70 6.83 23.04
CA SER A 356 -15.14 6.78 22.77
C SER A 356 -15.48 5.58 21.90
N VAL A 357 -16.34 4.69 22.39
CA VAL A 357 -16.82 3.54 21.59
C VAL A 357 -18.00 4.01 20.73
N LEU A 358 -17.81 3.98 19.42
CA LEU A 358 -18.82 4.38 18.43
C LEU A 358 -19.81 3.25 18.13
N THR A 359 -19.30 2.02 18.00
CA THR A 359 -20.13 0.82 17.87
C THR A 359 -19.52 -0.35 18.63
N LEU A 360 -20.38 -1.23 19.12
CA LEU A 360 -20.01 -2.53 19.68
C LEU A 360 -20.71 -3.61 18.85
N ASN A 361 -19.91 -4.52 18.29
CA ASN A 361 -20.41 -5.70 17.58
C ASN A 361 -20.27 -6.91 18.51
N ARG A 362 -21.39 -7.57 18.83
CA ARG A 362 -21.43 -8.80 19.64
C ARG A 362 -22.13 -9.91 18.84
N GLY A 363 -21.38 -10.88 18.36
CA GLY A 363 -21.87 -11.86 17.42
C GLY A 363 -22.40 -11.19 16.14
N THR A 364 -23.66 -11.39 15.80
CA THR A 364 -24.32 -10.78 14.63
C THR A 364 -25.00 -9.43 14.95
N THR A 365 -24.95 -8.97 16.19
CA THR A 365 -25.65 -7.75 16.62
C THR A 365 -24.72 -6.56 16.64
N VAL A 366 -25.10 -5.50 15.92
CA VAL A 366 -24.40 -4.21 15.91
C VAL A 366 -25.13 -3.25 16.86
N ILE A 367 -24.44 -2.73 17.86
CA ILE A 367 -24.97 -1.81 18.87
C ILE A 367 -24.28 -0.45 18.69
N PRO A 368 -24.92 0.51 18.02
CA PRO A 368 -24.38 1.86 17.89
C PRO A 368 -24.49 2.63 19.22
N ASN A 369 -23.49 3.46 19.51
CA ASN A 369 -23.42 4.27 20.73
C ASN A 369 -23.77 3.47 21.98
N PRO A 370 -23.00 2.41 22.32
CA PRO A 370 -23.33 1.55 23.45
C PRO A 370 -23.36 2.36 24.74
N ARG A 371 -24.28 1.95 25.67
CA ARG A 371 -24.44 2.63 26.96
C ARG A 371 -23.19 2.49 27.81
N SER A 372 -22.92 3.50 28.64
CA SER A 372 -21.72 3.55 29.49
C SER A 372 -21.66 2.42 30.52
N ASP A 373 -22.81 1.88 30.96
CA ASP A 373 -22.88 0.78 31.89
C ASP A 373 -22.69 -0.63 31.28
N ARG A 374 -22.52 -0.70 29.96
CA ARG A 374 -22.37 -1.97 29.29
C ARG A 374 -20.95 -2.55 29.48
N ILE A 375 -20.92 -3.78 29.98
CA ILE A 375 -19.69 -4.55 30.19
C ILE A 375 -19.18 -5.08 28.84
N ILE A 376 -17.86 -5.05 28.65
CA ILE A 376 -17.15 -5.61 27.51
C ILE A 376 -16.98 -7.10 27.73
N GLU A 377 -17.32 -7.92 26.73
CA GLU A 377 -17.24 -9.38 26.77
C GLU A 377 -16.25 -9.92 25.75
N VAL A 378 -15.87 -11.17 25.88
CA VAL A 378 -15.05 -11.88 24.89
C VAL A 378 -15.76 -11.90 23.55
N ASP A 379 -15.00 -11.81 22.45
CA ASP A 379 -15.45 -11.74 21.06
C ASP A 379 -16.21 -10.44 20.68
N ASP A 380 -16.29 -9.46 21.59
CA ASP A 380 -16.76 -8.13 21.22
C ASP A 380 -15.77 -7.46 20.25
N ARG A 381 -16.32 -6.74 19.26
CA ARG A 381 -15.55 -5.87 18.37
C ARG A 381 -16.02 -4.42 18.60
N LEU A 382 -15.10 -3.59 19.06
CA LEU A 382 -15.38 -2.20 19.42
C LEU A 382 -14.80 -1.27 18.35
N LEU A 383 -15.63 -0.49 17.67
CA LEU A 383 -15.18 0.63 16.87
C LEU A 383 -14.99 1.84 17.78
N CYS A 384 -13.77 2.25 17.99
CA CYS A 384 -13.39 3.29 18.93
C CYS A 384 -12.84 4.53 18.22
N PHE A 385 -13.10 5.71 18.78
CA PHE A 385 -12.42 6.97 18.48
C PHE A 385 -11.75 7.48 19.74
N GLY A 386 -10.49 7.87 19.68
CA GLY A 386 -9.81 8.43 20.85
C GLY A 386 -8.30 8.50 20.70
N ASN A 387 -7.63 8.62 21.84
CA ASN A 387 -6.17 8.67 21.91
C ASN A 387 -5.55 7.32 21.52
N LEU A 388 -4.71 7.33 20.47
CA LEU A 388 -4.10 6.11 19.91
C LEU A 388 -3.14 5.42 20.88
N GLU A 389 -2.47 6.19 21.73
CA GLU A 389 -1.52 5.65 22.72
C GLU A 389 -2.29 4.94 23.86
N ALA A 390 -3.37 5.53 24.35
CA ALA A 390 -4.25 4.90 25.32
C ALA A 390 -4.85 3.60 24.78
N MET A 391 -5.35 3.61 23.54
CA MET A 391 -5.91 2.42 22.90
C MET A 391 -4.87 1.32 22.70
N ARG A 392 -3.60 1.68 22.39
CA ARG A 392 -2.50 0.72 22.24
C ARG A 392 -2.25 -0.08 23.53
N GLY A 393 -2.38 0.55 24.70
CA GLY A 393 -2.26 -0.11 26.00
C GLY A 393 -3.36 -1.14 26.29
N LEU A 394 -4.48 -1.09 25.57
CA LEU A 394 -5.61 -2.02 25.72
C LEU A 394 -5.53 -3.27 24.84
N VAL A 395 -4.64 -3.27 23.84
CA VAL A 395 -4.51 -4.40 22.91
C VAL A 395 -3.75 -5.53 23.61
N PRO A 396 -4.38 -6.69 23.88
CA PRO A 396 -3.68 -7.83 24.46
C PRO A 396 -2.64 -8.36 23.48
N GLU A 397 -1.50 -8.81 23.98
CA GLU A 397 -0.56 -9.59 23.16
C GLU A 397 -1.31 -10.74 22.50
N ARG A 398 -1.30 -10.82 21.17
CA ARG A 398 -1.94 -11.91 20.41
C ARG A 398 -1.43 -13.26 20.93
N ARG A 399 -2.21 -13.98 21.71
CA ARG A 399 -1.99 -15.40 21.93
C ARG A 399 -2.35 -16.15 20.67
N ARG A 400 -1.34 -16.49 19.89
CA ARG A 400 -1.49 -17.33 18.68
C ARG A 400 -1.98 -18.71 19.08
N SER A 401 -3.03 -19.18 18.44
CA SER A 401 -3.42 -20.59 18.43
C SER A 401 -2.24 -21.41 17.88
N ARG A 402 -1.51 -22.12 18.73
CA ARG A 402 -0.39 -22.96 18.35
C ARG A 402 -0.93 -24.27 17.77
N LEU A 403 -1.22 -24.33 16.49
CA LEU A 403 -1.03 -25.56 15.75
C LEU A 403 0.48 -25.81 15.70
N ARG A 404 0.95 -26.98 16.19
CA ARG A 404 2.37 -27.35 16.16
C ARG A 404 2.80 -27.52 14.72
N VAL A 405 3.41 -26.50 14.15
CA VAL A 405 4.02 -26.53 12.82
C VAL A 405 5.50 -26.88 13.00
N GLN A 406 6.00 -27.85 12.23
CA GLN A 406 7.43 -28.10 12.17
C GLN A 406 8.14 -26.93 11.47
N PRO A 407 9.24 -26.40 12.01
CA PRO A 407 9.96 -25.32 11.39
C PRO A 407 10.44 -25.72 9.98
N LEU A 408 10.37 -24.77 9.04
CA LEU A 408 10.94 -24.95 7.72
C LEU A 408 12.47 -25.10 7.86
N PRO A 409 13.13 -25.99 7.09
CA PRO A 409 14.57 -26.10 7.12
C PRO A 409 15.21 -24.78 6.64
N ASP A 410 16.33 -24.40 7.28
CA ASP A 410 17.19 -23.31 6.81
C ASP A 410 17.67 -23.62 5.39
N GLU A 411 17.06 -23.00 4.38
CA GLU A 411 17.54 -23.11 3.01
C GLU A 411 18.41 -21.90 2.68
N PRO A 412 19.60 -22.13 2.10
CA PRO A 412 20.41 -21.05 1.56
C PRO A 412 19.63 -20.32 0.46
N LEU A 413 19.82 -19.00 0.36
CA LEU A 413 19.32 -18.14 -0.71
C LEU A 413 19.51 -18.86 -2.04
N LEU A 414 18.42 -19.08 -2.78
CA LEU A 414 18.38 -19.81 -4.04
C LEU A 414 19.53 -19.38 -4.96
N GLU A 415 20.47 -20.28 -5.22
CA GLU A 415 21.39 -20.14 -6.36
C GLU A 415 20.55 -20.22 -7.64
N ASP A 416 20.60 -19.16 -8.43
CA ASP A 416 20.09 -19.13 -9.80
C ASP A 416 20.79 -20.21 -10.63
N LYS A 417 20.12 -21.30 -10.86
CA LYS A 417 20.43 -22.13 -12.03
C LYS A 417 19.66 -21.54 -13.21
N ARG A 418 20.42 -20.98 -14.15
CA ARG A 418 20.05 -20.45 -15.46
C ARG A 418 19.11 -21.35 -16.24
#